data_6cc456a092c036f78605ffd4f61c3967
#
_entry.id   6cc456a092c036f78605ffd4f61c3967
#
_cell.length_a   1.000
_cell.length_b   1.000
_cell.length_c   1.000
_cell.angle_alpha   90.00
_cell.angle_beta   90.00
_cell.angle_gamma   90.00
#
_symmetry.space_group_name_H-M   'P 1'
#
loop_
_entity.id
_entity.type
_entity.pdbx_description
1 polymer ?
#
loop_
_entity_poly.entity_id
_entity_poly.type
_entity_poly.pdbx_seq_one_letter_code
_entity_poly.pdbx_strand_id
1 'polypeptide(L)'
;MNPYQKLLNRKRKWSPVQTTAGKLVEGAEETIFRALAIRHMELPVGEFIKEGMKREYPDLSHDLLLSNIKDEENHDLALGYIANALGTDPKAEAEALRLRAAWEAHPDHTILKALVAERAIFFVLLPFFRFNGDAGLRTVSADISRDEQVHVATNSLVCSELGLSFSPSLDKLRKATIAWVLEPLGRNTQSKYLDKKFWLDASDNLMYQGKAPELSETKRARMPAFFEHANPNLPQYA
;
A
#
# COMPACT_ATOMS: atom_id res chain seq x y z
N MET A 1 18.61 13.29 -18.46
CA MET A 1 17.24 13.03 -17.96
C MET A 1 17.34 13.03 -16.45
N ASN A 2 16.56 13.90 -15.78
CA ASN A 2 16.55 13.98 -14.32
C ASN A 2 15.90 12.74 -13.69
N PRO A 3 16.10 12.46 -12.38
CA PRO A 3 15.58 11.26 -11.73
C PRO A 3 14.05 11.21 -11.74
N TYR A 4 13.35 12.33 -11.60
CA TYR A 4 11.88 12.38 -11.61
C TYR A 4 11.33 12.00 -13.00
N GLN A 5 11.93 12.49 -14.08
CA GLN A 5 11.52 12.11 -15.43
C GLN A 5 11.75 10.62 -15.71
N LYS A 6 12.83 10.02 -15.15
CA LYS A 6 13.04 8.57 -15.25
C LYS A 6 11.95 7.78 -14.56
N LEU A 7 11.48 8.24 -13.40
CA LEU A 7 10.40 7.61 -12.66
C LEU A 7 9.06 7.81 -13.37
N LEU A 8 8.78 9.02 -13.87
CA LEU A 8 7.55 9.30 -14.63
C LEU A 8 7.43 8.38 -15.86
N ASN A 9 8.53 8.13 -16.57
CA ASN A 9 8.55 7.21 -17.72
C ASN A 9 8.33 5.73 -17.34
N ARG A 10 8.36 5.37 -16.06
CA ARG A 10 8.04 4.03 -15.54
C ARG A 10 6.59 3.87 -15.16
N LYS A 11 5.85 4.97 -15.09
CA LYS A 11 4.42 4.94 -14.74
C LYS A 11 3.63 4.13 -15.78
N ARG A 12 2.63 3.45 -15.28
CA ARG A 12 1.74 2.62 -16.08
C ARG A 12 0.33 3.18 -16.01
N LYS A 13 -0.42 3.01 -17.07
CA LYS A 13 -1.85 3.33 -17.07
C LYS A 13 -2.62 2.05 -16.82
N TRP A 14 -3.51 2.07 -15.87
CA TRP A 14 -4.48 1.04 -15.60
C TRP A 14 -5.76 1.69 -15.04
N SER A 15 -6.85 0.96 -15.07
CA SER A 15 -8.12 1.43 -14.53
C SER A 15 -8.70 0.39 -13.59
N PRO A 16 -9.24 0.81 -12.44
CA PRO A 16 -9.96 -0.08 -11.53
C PRO A 16 -11.11 -0.79 -12.23
N VAL A 17 -11.28 -2.07 -11.90
CA VAL A 17 -12.36 -2.90 -12.45
C VAL A 17 -13.13 -3.53 -11.29
N GLN A 18 -14.46 -3.53 -11.40
CA GLN A 18 -15.31 -4.22 -10.44
C GLN A 18 -15.01 -5.72 -10.44
N THR A 19 -14.95 -6.29 -9.25
CA THR A 19 -14.68 -7.70 -9.03
C THR A 19 -15.86 -8.36 -8.31
N THR A 20 -15.86 -9.68 -8.31
CA THR A 20 -16.76 -10.49 -7.48
C THR A 20 -15.98 -11.11 -6.34
N ALA A 21 -16.62 -11.30 -5.20
CA ALA A 21 -16.00 -11.96 -4.05
C ALA A 21 -15.57 -13.39 -4.41
N GLY A 22 -14.34 -13.71 -4.00
CA GLY A 22 -13.77 -15.05 -4.09
C GLY A 22 -13.44 -15.60 -2.71
N LYS A 23 -12.77 -16.75 -2.67
CA LYS A 23 -12.38 -17.40 -1.42
C LYS A 23 -11.08 -16.80 -0.90
N LEU A 24 -11.11 -16.35 0.34
CA LEU A 24 -9.93 -15.93 1.10
C LEU A 24 -9.19 -17.15 1.67
N VAL A 25 -7.93 -16.98 2.04
CA VAL A 25 -7.19 -18.00 2.79
C VAL A 25 -7.76 -18.08 4.20
N GLU A 26 -8.08 -19.30 4.64
CA GLU A 26 -8.63 -19.59 5.96
C GLU A 26 -7.71 -19.06 7.06
N GLY A 27 -8.27 -18.32 8.01
CA GLY A 27 -7.56 -17.67 9.10
C GLY A 27 -6.94 -16.32 8.76
N ALA A 28 -7.14 -15.81 7.54
CA ALA A 28 -6.69 -14.47 7.14
C ALA A 28 -7.83 -13.43 7.10
N GLU A 29 -9.08 -13.87 7.20
CA GLU A 29 -10.27 -13.08 6.87
C GLU A 29 -10.35 -11.79 7.67
N GLU A 30 -10.24 -11.86 9.00
CA GLU A 30 -10.30 -10.67 9.86
C GLU A 30 -9.16 -9.69 9.56
N THR A 31 -7.94 -10.21 9.33
CA THR A 31 -6.79 -9.38 8.96
C THR A 31 -7.00 -8.73 7.59
N ILE A 32 -7.61 -9.42 6.63
CA ILE A 32 -7.96 -8.85 5.32
C ILE A 32 -8.95 -7.71 5.49
N PHE A 33 -10.00 -7.85 6.29
CA PHE A 33 -10.95 -6.75 6.52
C PHE A 33 -10.30 -5.55 7.20
N ARG A 34 -9.40 -5.74 8.18
CA ARG A 34 -8.63 -4.65 8.78
C ARG A 34 -7.68 -3.99 7.78
N ALA A 35 -6.99 -4.80 6.98
CA ALA A 35 -6.09 -4.30 5.94
C ALA A 35 -6.84 -3.54 4.83
N LEU A 36 -8.01 -4.02 4.41
CA LEU A 36 -8.88 -3.31 3.47
C LEU A 36 -9.40 -1.99 4.03
N ALA A 37 -9.69 -1.92 5.33
CA ALA A 37 -10.11 -0.68 5.97
C ALA A 37 -9.00 0.40 5.92
N ILE A 38 -7.71 0.01 5.83
CA ILE A 38 -6.60 0.97 5.66
C ILE A 38 -6.66 1.69 4.30
N ARG A 39 -7.48 1.26 3.32
CA ARG A 39 -7.74 2.03 2.09
C ARG A 39 -8.16 3.48 2.37
N HIS A 40 -8.74 3.74 3.54
CA HIS A 40 -9.04 5.10 3.98
C HIS A 40 -7.81 6.01 4.11
N MET A 41 -6.59 5.46 3.98
CA MET A 41 -5.34 6.21 3.95
C MET A 41 -4.88 6.58 2.52
N GLU A 42 -5.43 5.98 1.46
CA GLU A 42 -5.01 6.25 0.07
C GLU A 42 -5.23 7.74 -0.29
N LEU A 43 -6.45 8.23 -0.19
CA LEU A 43 -6.74 9.64 -0.46
C LEU A 43 -5.98 10.62 0.47
N PRO A 44 -5.88 10.40 1.80
CA PRO A 44 -5.02 11.21 2.66
C PRO A 44 -3.55 11.25 2.25
N VAL A 45 -2.98 10.16 1.76
CA VAL A 45 -1.60 10.15 1.24
C VAL A 45 -1.49 11.11 0.05
N GLY A 46 -2.42 11.05 -0.89
CA GLY A 46 -2.51 12.02 -1.99
C GLY A 46 -2.63 13.47 -1.51
N GLU A 47 -3.43 13.75 -0.49
CA GLU A 47 -3.58 15.09 0.09
C GLU A 47 -2.30 15.56 0.81
N PHE A 48 -1.55 14.66 1.46
CA PHE A 48 -0.23 15.00 2.04
C PHE A 48 0.75 15.47 0.96
N ILE A 49 0.78 14.77 -0.17
CA ILE A 49 1.63 15.15 -1.32
C ILE A 49 1.18 16.52 -1.87
N LYS A 50 -0.12 16.71 -2.09
CA LYS A 50 -0.72 17.93 -2.64
C LYS A 50 -0.48 19.16 -1.75
N GLU A 51 -0.55 19.00 -0.44
CA GLU A 51 -0.28 20.09 0.51
C GLU A 51 1.20 20.51 0.47
N GLY A 52 2.13 19.56 0.41
CA GLY A 52 3.56 19.86 0.32
C GLY A 52 3.93 20.51 -1.01
N MET A 53 3.30 20.14 -2.12
CA MET A 53 3.54 20.77 -3.44
C MET A 53 3.24 22.27 -3.45
N LYS A 54 2.36 22.75 -2.60
CA LYS A 54 2.04 24.19 -2.50
C LYS A 54 3.17 25.02 -1.91
N ARG A 55 4.13 24.40 -1.24
CA ARG A 55 5.06 25.12 -0.37
C ARG A 55 6.53 24.89 -0.69
N GLU A 56 6.98 23.66 -0.87
CA GLU A 56 8.37 23.33 -0.64
C GLU A 56 8.97 22.30 -1.62
N TYR A 57 8.18 21.63 -2.43
CA TYR A 57 8.71 20.53 -3.25
C TYR A 57 9.43 21.04 -4.49
N PRO A 58 10.50 20.34 -4.92
CA PRO A 58 11.23 20.72 -6.13
C PRO A 58 10.31 20.77 -7.36
N ASP A 59 10.36 21.84 -8.14
CA ASP A 59 9.51 22.00 -9.34
C ASP A 59 9.62 20.82 -10.31
N LEU A 60 10.82 20.23 -10.42
CA LEU A 60 11.06 19.06 -11.27
C LEU A 60 10.31 17.81 -10.83
N SER A 61 9.81 17.76 -9.61
CA SER A 61 9.03 16.64 -9.09
C SER A 61 7.53 16.74 -9.37
N HIS A 62 7.02 17.92 -9.74
CA HIS A 62 5.59 18.24 -9.75
C HIS A 62 4.77 17.33 -10.68
N ASP A 63 5.20 17.13 -11.92
CA ASP A 63 4.46 16.28 -12.88
C ASP A 63 4.34 14.84 -12.37
N LEU A 64 5.42 14.33 -11.76
CA LEU A 64 5.44 12.98 -11.19
C LEU A 64 4.54 12.88 -9.95
N LEU A 65 4.60 13.89 -9.06
CA LEU A 65 3.76 13.93 -7.86
C LEU A 65 2.27 14.06 -8.20
N LEU A 66 1.91 14.87 -9.21
CA LEU A 66 0.54 14.94 -9.71
C LEU A 66 0.07 13.58 -10.26
N SER A 67 0.96 12.86 -10.96
CA SER A 67 0.65 11.51 -11.42
C SER A 67 0.47 10.54 -10.25
N ASN A 68 1.26 10.65 -9.18
CA ASN A 68 1.09 9.82 -7.98
C ASN A 68 -0.24 10.09 -7.29
N ILE A 69 -0.62 11.37 -7.10
CA ILE A 69 -1.93 11.74 -6.53
C ILE A 69 -3.07 11.10 -7.32
N LYS A 70 -2.94 11.04 -8.66
CA LYS A 70 -3.96 10.40 -9.51
C LYS A 70 -4.01 8.88 -9.32
N ASP A 71 -2.88 8.24 -9.03
CA ASP A 71 -2.88 6.81 -8.71
C ASP A 71 -3.60 6.54 -7.37
N GLU A 72 -3.46 7.40 -6.34
CA GLU A 72 -4.17 7.23 -5.06
C GLU A 72 -5.69 7.22 -5.24
N GLU A 73 -6.23 8.04 -6.17
CA GLU A 73 -7.65 7.98 -6.53
C GLU A 73 -8.03 6.62 -7.14
N ASN A 74 -7.16 6.04 -7.98
CA ASN A 74 -7.38 4.73 -8.57
C ASN A 74 -7.25 3.60 -7.53
N HIS A 75 -6.30 3.73 -6.59
CA HIS A 75 -6.09 2.78 -5.50
C HIS A 75 -7.32 2.73 -4.59
N ASP A 76 -7.80 3.89 -4.13
CA ASP A 76 -9.02 3.99 -3.30
C ASP A 76 -10.23 3.36 -4.00
N LEU A 77 -10.44 3.68 -5.28
CA LEU A 77 -11.53 3.13 -6.06
C LEU A 77 -11.41 1.60 -6.23
N ALA A 78 -10.22 1.10 -6.55
CA ALA A 78 -9.98 -0.33 -6.74
C ALA A 78 -10.19 -1.13 -5.45
N LEU A 79 -9.63 -0.66 -4.33
CA LEU A 79 -9.84 -1.27 -3.02
C LEU A 79 -11.27 -1.13 -2.55
N GLY A 80 -11.96 -0.03 -2.90
CA GLY A 80 -13.38 0.17 -2.69
C GLY A 80 -14.24 -0.88 -3.41
N TYR A 81 -13.92 -1.23 -4.65
CA TYR A 81 -14.61 -2.30 -5.38
C TYR A 81 -14.42 -3.66 -4.71
N ILE A 82 -13.22 -3.94 -4.21
CA ILE A 82 -12.95 -5.17 -3.44
C ILE A 82 -13.77 -5.18 -2.14
N ALA A 83 -13.76 -4.07 -1.39
CA ALA A 83 -14.52 -3.95 -0.15
C ALA A 83 -16.03 -4.13 -0.38
N ASN A 84 -16.55 -3.58 -1.47
CA ASN A 84 -17.96 -3.77 -1.84
C ASN A 84 -18.27 -5.24 -2.20
N ALA A 85 -17.35 -5.96 -2.83
CA ALA A 85 -17.53 -7.34 -3.20
C ALA A 85 -17.44 -8.30 -2.00
N LEU A 86 -16.40 -8.14 -1.16
CA LEU A 86 -16.14 -9.00 0.01
C LEU A 86 -17.00 -8.67 1.23
N GLY A 87 -17.49 -7.42 1.32
CA GLY A 87 -18.05 -6.84 2.51
C GLY A 87 -16.99 -6.13 3.35
N THR A 88 -17.44 -5.46 4.41
CA THR A 88 -16.59 -4.71 5.35
C THR A 88 -16.93 -5.08 6.79
N ASP A 89 -15.97 -4.92 7.69
CA ASP A 89 -16.22 -4.98 9.15
C ASP A 89 -16.38 -3.56 9.70
N PRO A 90 -17.57 -3.18 10.23
CA PRO A 90 -17.81 -1.84 10.74
C PRO A 90 -16.85 -1.42 11.87
N LYS A 91 -16.33 -2.35 12.67
CA LYS A 91 -15.35 -2.06 13.71
C LYS A 91 -13.99 -1.75 13.10
N ALA A 92 -13.58 -2.51 12.10
CA ALA A 92 -12.34 -2.25 11.37
C ALA A 92 -12.40 -0.90 10.64
N GLU A 93 -13.52 -0.57 10.00
CA GLU A 93 -13.73 0.73 9.33
C GLU A 93 -13.62 1.90 10.33
N ALA A 94 -14.29 1.79 11.48
CA ALA A 94 -14.24 2.84 12.50
C ALA A 94 -12.83 3.05 13.06
N GLU A 95 -12.07 1.98 13.31
CA GLU A 95 -10.71 2.08 13.80
C GLU A 95 -9.75 2.62 12.74
N ALA A 96 -9.91 2.22 11.47
CA ALA A 96 -9.13 2.76 10.36
C ALA A 96 -9.32 4.28 10.22
N LEU A 97 -10.55 4.77 10.36
CA LEU A 97 -10.83 6.21 10.37
C LEU A 97 -10.20 6.94 11.56
N ARG A 98 -10.17 6.30 12.74
CA ARG A 98 -9.46 6.84 13.90
C ARG A 98 -7.94 6.91 13.66
N LEU A 99 -7.36 5.88 13.07
CA LEU A 99 -5.94 5.87 12.69
C LEU A 99 -5.65 6.95 11.63
N ARG A 100 -6.49 7.06 10.61
CA ARG A 100 -6.42 8.11 9.61
C ARG A 100 -6.34 9.49 10.26
N ALA A 101 -7.26 9.81 11.18
CA ALA A 101 -7.26 11.09 11.89
C ALA A 101 -5.93 11.32 12.66
N ALA A 102 -5.35 10.27 13.24
CA ALA A 102 -4.05 10.36 13.91
C ALA A 102 -2.90 10.65 12.92
N TRP A 103 -2.92 10.05 11.73
CA TRP A 103 -1.96 10.34 10.66
C TRP A 103 -2.10 11.76 10.13
N GLU A 104 -3.34 12.22 9.90
CA GLU A 104 -3.62 13.58 9.44
C GLU A 104 -3.11 14.62 10.45
N ALA A 105 -3.36 14.40 11.74
CA ALA A 105 -2.96 15.29 12.83
C ALA A 105 -1.47 15.21 13.20
N HIS A 106 -0.72 14.23 12.68
CA HIS A 106 0.69 14.07 13.04
C HIS A 106 1.53 15.26 12.56
N PRO A 107 2.44 15.82 13.41
CA PRO A 107 3.15 17.06 13.11
C PRO A 107 4.30 16.92 12.10
N ASP A 108 4.76 15.70 11.80
CA ASP A 108 5.83 15.49 10.82
C ASP A 108 5.42 16.01 9.43
N HIS A 109 6.43 16.34 8.66
CA HIS A 109 6.28 16.82 7.30
C HIS A 109 5.42 15.90 6.45
N THR A 110 4.54 16.45 5.63
CA THR A 110 3.52 15.68 4.88
C THR A 110 4.13 14.59 3.98
N ILE A 111 5.25 14.89 3.29
CA ILE A 111 5.94 13.90 2.44
C ILE A 111 6.54 12.74 3.25
N LEU A 112 6.96 12.98 4.50
CA LEU A 112 7.43 11.91 5.38
C LEU A 112 6.27 11.00 5.79
N LYS A 113 5.10 11.58 6.07
CA LYS A 113 3.89 10.80 6.36
C LYS A 113 3.51 9.89 5.18
N ALA A 114 3.49 10.45 3.96
CA ALA A 114 3.26 9.68 2.74
C ALA A 114 4.30 8.57 2.57
N LEU A 115 5.59 8.91 2.61
CA LEU A 115 6.67 7.94 2.46
C LEU A 115 6.59 6.78 3.46
N VAL A 116 6.30 7.07 4.74
CA VAL A 116 6.24 6.05 5.79
C VAL A 116 5.01 5.16 5.62
N ALA A 117 3.85 5.72 5.25
CA ALA A 117 2.63 4.97 4.98
C ALA A 117 2.83 4.00 3.80
N GLU A 118 3.30 4.49 2.67
CA GLU A 118 3.52 3.69 1.48
C GLU A 118 4.61 2.63 1.70
N ARG A 119 5.76 3.05 2.24
CA ARG A 119 6.94 2.19 2.36
C ARG A 119 6.79 1.07 3.37
N ALA A 120 6.16 1.30 4.51
CA ALA A 120 6.19 0.39 5.65
C ALA A 120 4.80 -0.09 6.11
N ILE A 121 3.73 0.38 5.46
CA ILE A 121 2.37 -0.14 5.64
C ILE A 121 1.90 -0.76 4.32
N PHE A 122 1.73 0.01 3.25
CA PHE A 122 1.20 -0.54 1.98
C PHE A 122 2.11 -1.60 1.38
N PHE A 123 3.43 -1.41 1.39
CA PHE A 123 4.37 -2.46 0.95
C PHE A 123 4.39 -3.73 1.80
N VAL A 124 3.67 -3.76 2.93
CA VAL A 124 3.40 -4.97 3.71
C VAL A 124 2.01 -5.51 3.40
N LEU A 125 0.99 -4.65 3.35
CA LEU A 125 -0.40 -5.06 3.17
C LEU A 125 -0.67 -5.56 1.74
N LEU A 126 -0.08 -4.96 0.72
CA LEU A 126 -0.22 -5.41 -0.66
C LEU A 126 0.32 -6.83 -0.88
N PRO A 127 1.56 -7.18 -0.42
CA PRO A 127 1.99 -8.58 -0.39
C PRO A 127 1.08 -9.48 0.46
N PHE A 128 0.57 -9.01 1.60
CA PHE A 128 -0.36 -9.78 2.42
C PHE A 128 -1.61 -10.17 1.62
N PHE A 129 -2.20 -9.24 0.89
CA PHE A 129 -3.33 -9.50 -0.02
C PHE A 129 -2.96 -10.49 -1.13
N ARG A 130 -1.76 -10.41 -1.66
CA ARG A 130 -1.31 -11.32 -2.73
C ARG A 130 -1.15 -12.76 -2.29
N PHE A 131 -0.86 -13.01 -1.00
CA PHE A 131 -0.76 -14.36 -0.45
C PHE A 131 -2.09 -14.87 0.10
N ASN A 132 -2.87 -14.01 0.72
CA ASN A 132 -4.01 -14.42 1.54
C ASN A 132 -5.37 -14.00 0.96
N GLY A 133 -5.37 -13.10 -0.02
CA GLY A 133 -6.58 -12.62 -0.67
C GLY A 133 -7.14 -13.57 -1.73
N ASP A 134 -8.34 -13.26 -2.18
CA ASP A 134 -8.95 -13.86 -3.37
C ASP A 134 -8.28 -13.37 -4.68
N ALA A 135 -8.81 -13.81 -5.82
CA ALA A 135 -8.27 -13.42 -7.13
C ALA A 135 -8.35 -11.91 -7.37
N GLY A 136 -9.41 -11.24 -6.93
CA GLY A 136 -9.60 -9.80 -7.05
C GLY A 136 -8.53 -9.04 -6.26
N LEU A 137 -8.39 -9.34 -4.97
CA LEU A 137 -7.35 -8.75 -4.11
C LEU A 137 -5.94 -8.96 -4.64
N ARG A 138 -5.64 -10.18 -5.12
CA ARG A 138 -4.32 -10.50 -5.67
C ARG A 138 -3.99 -9.67 -6.90
N THR A 139 -4.97 -9.45 -7.77
CA THR A 139 -4.81 -8.66 -8.99
C THR A 139 -4.63 -7.18 -8.66
N VAL A 140 -5.56 -6.59 -7.92
CA VAL A 140 -5.52 -5.18 -7.53
C VAL A 140 -4.22 -4.86 -6.77
N SER A 141 -3.85 -5.69 -5.80
CA SER A 141 -2.61 -5.46 -5.05
C SER A 141 -1.34 -5.57 -5.90
N ALA A 142 -1.37 -6.34 -6.99
CA ALA A 142 -0.25 -6.38 -7.93
C ALA A 142 -0.12 -5.11 -8.75
N ASP A 143 -1.23 -4.52 -9.17
CA ASP A 143 -1.23 -3.25 -9.91
C ASP A 143 -0.83 -2.09 -9.01
N ILE A 144 -1.45 -1.94 -7.84
CA ILE A 144 -1.09 -0.94 -6.84
C ILE A 144 0.41 -1.05 -6.46
N SER A 145 0.93 -2.26 -6.21
CA SER A 145 2.34 -2.44 -5.84
C SER A 145 3.34 -1.90 -6.86
N ARG A 146 2.97 -1.78 -8.12
CA ARG A 146 3.83 -1.21 -9.18
C ARG A 146 3.87 0.30 -9.11
N ASP A 147 2.73 0.93 -8.82
CA ASP A 147 2.65 2.37 -8.65
C ASP A 147 3.37 2.77 -7.37
N GLU A 148 3.15 2.04 -6.27
CA GLU A 148 3.82 2.26 -4.99
C GLU A 148 5.36 2.23 -5.08
N GLN A 149 5.94 1.41 -5.97
CA GLN A 149 7.38 1.45 -6.21
C GLN A 149 7.85 2.80 -6.74
N VAL A 150 7.04 3.46 -7.56
CA VAL A 150 7.32 4.80 -8.08
C VAL A 150 7.08 5.84 -7.00
N HIS A 151 5.99 5.71 -6.23
CA HIS A 151 5.64 6.62 -5.14
C HIS A 151 6.74 6.66 -4.08
N VAL A 152 7.14 5.51 -3.53
CA VAL A 152 8.22 5.43 -2.53
C VAL A 152 9.54 5.98 -3.06
N ALA A 153 9.89 5.71 -4.33
CA ALA A 153 11.10 6.26 -4.93
C ALA A 153 11.02 7.78 -5.07
N THR A 154 9.86 8.32 -5.48
CA THR A 154 9.62 9.76 -5.62
C THR A 154 9.70 10.46 -4.27
N ASN A 155 8.95 9.96 -3.29
CA ASN A 155 8.87 10.54 -1.95
C ASN A 155 10.22 10.48 -1.24
N SER A 156 11.01 9.40 -1.46
CA SER A 156 12.37 9.28 -0.95
C SER A 156 13.32 10.33 -1.55
N LEU A 157 13.21 10.61 -2.86
CA LEU A 157 14.01 11.65 -3.51
C LEU A 157 13.65 13.03 -2.95
N VAL A 158 12.37 13.38 -2.85
CA VAL A 158 11.91 14.65 -2.29
C VAL A 158 12.38 14.80 -0.85
N CYS A 159 12.22 13.76 0.00
CA CYS A 159 12.72 13.80 1.37
C CYS A 159 14.23 14.03 1.43
N SER A 160 14.99 13.39 0.54
CA SER A 160 16.44 13.55 0.48
C SER A 160 16.86 14.97 0.05
N GLU A 161 16.18 15.55 -0.94
CA GLU A 161 16.46 16.91 -1.41
C GLU A 161 16.11 17.98 -0.35
N LEU A 162 15.07 17.73 0.44
CA LEU A 162 14.67 18.61 1.55
C LEU A 162 15.42 18.33 2.87
N GLY A 163 16.29 17.34 2.91
CA GLY A 163 17.03 16.96 4.12
C GLY A 163 16.14 16.47 5.28
N LEU A 164 15.00 15.87 4.98
CA LEU A 164 14.02 15.46 5.97
C LEU A 164 14.32 14.08 6.56
N SER A 165 14.01 13.94 7.85
CA SER A 165 14.03 12.66 8.57
C SER A 165 12.76 12.51 9.40
N PHE A 166 12.24 11.28 9.50
CA PHE A 166 11.04 11.02 10.30
C PHE A 166 11.33 11.02 11.81
N SER A 167 10.34 11.45 12.59
CA SER A 167 10.43 11.45 14.05
C SER A 167 10.18 10.05 14.65
N PRO A 168 10.65 9.80 15.88
CA PRO A 168 10.27 8.59 16.62
C PRO A 168 8.76 8.44 16.85
N SER A 169 8.02 9.56 16.92
CA SER A 169 6.56 9.53 17.07
C SER A 169 5.85 9.05 15.80
N LEU A 170 6.34 9.42 14.61
CA LEU A 170 5.81 8.92 13.35
C LEU A 170 6.06 7.41 13.19
N ASP A 171 7.24 6.93 13.56
CA ASP A 171 7.52 5.49 13.59
C ASP A 171 6.63 4.74 14.60
N LYS A 172 6.38 5.34 15.77
CA LYS A 172 5.44 4.76 16.75
C LYS A 172 4.03 4.66 16.17
N LEU A 173 3.56 5.68 15.45
CA LEU A 173 2.25 5.66 14.79
C LEU A 173 2.20 4.58 13.69
N ARG A 174 3.25 4.47 12.85
CA ARG A 174 3.38 3.38 11.88
C ARG A 174 3.27 2.01 12.55
N LYS A 175 4.06 1.77 13.61
CA LYS A 175 4.03 0.51 14.36
C LYS A 175 2.65 0.21 14.94
N ALA A 176 1.98 1.20 15.49
CA ALA A 176 0.63 1.03 16.02
C ALA A 176 -0.36 0.63 14.91
N THR A 177 -0.27 1.30 13.76
CA THR A 177 -1.15 1.01 12.61
C THR A 177 -0.95 -0.43 12.10
N ILE A 178 0.28 -0.82 11.81
CA ILE A 178 0.53 -2.16 11.26
C ILE A 178 0.27 -3.27 12.30
N ALA A 179 0.57 -3.01 13.57
CA ALA A 179 0.31 -3.96 14.65
C ALA A 179 -1.19 -4.21 14.85
N TRP A 180 -2.02 -3.15 14.71
CA TRP A 180 -3.47 -3.27 14.76
C TRP A 180 -4.02 -4.09 13.58
N VAL A 181 -3.57 -3.82 12.37
CA VAL A 181 -4.01 -4.59 11.20
C VAL A 181 -3.71 -6.07 11.37
N LEU A 182 -2.50 -6.39 11.82
CA LEU A 182 -2.00 -7.76 11.92
C LEU A 182 -2.38 -8.45 13.25
N GLU A 183 -3.10 -7.77 14.15
CA GLU A 183 -3.40 -8.31 15.46
C GLU A 183 -4.21 -9.63 15.42
N PRO A 184 -5.15 -9.86 14.48
CA PRO A 184 -5.86 -11.13 14.40
C PRO A 184 -4.96 -12.32 14.06
N LEU A 185 -3.82 -12.08 13.38
CA LEU A 185 -2.85 -13.14 13.14
C LEU A 185 -2.13 -13.50 14.44
N GLY A 186 -2.11 -14.80 14.75
CA GLY A 186 -1.29 -15.34 15.82
C GLY A 186 0.13 -15.66 15.37
N ARG A 187 0.83 -16.45 16.19
CA ARG A 187 2.03 -17.18 15.76
C ARG A 187 1.61 -18.41 14.98
N ASN A 188 2.12 -18.56 13.78
CA ASN A 188 1.80 -19.69 12.92
C ASN A 188 3.10 -20.34 12.41
N THR A 189 3.32 -21.59 12.80
CA THR A 189 4.51 -22.35 12.40
C THR A 189 4.32 -23.15 11.12
N GLN A 190 3.08 -23.30 10.65
CA GLN A 190 2.75 -24.05 9.43
C GLN A 190 2.75 -23.14 8.20
N SER A 191 2.33 -21.88 8.35
CA SER A 191 2.32 -20.90 7.26
C SER A 191 2.89 -19.58 7.73
N LYS A 192 4.07 -19.22 7.20
CA LYS A 192 4.69 -17.92 7.48
C LYS A 192 3.82 -16.74 7.04
N TYR A 193 2.93 -16.92 6.07
CA TYR A 193 2.05 -15.88 5.57
C TYR A 193 0.81 -15.64 6.46
N LEU A 194 0.60 -16.51 7.45
CA LEU A 194 -0.36 -16.35 8.54
C LEU A 194 0.32 -16.05 9.88
N ASP A 195 1.64 -15.86 9.90
CA ASP A 195 2.40 -15.51 11.10
C ASP A 195 2.55 -14.00 11.24
N LYS A 196 1.97 -13.44 12.28
CA LYS A 196 2.03 -12.00 12.61
C LYS A 196 3.48 -11.47 12.61
N LYS A 197 4.41 -12.25 13.20
CA LYS A 197 5.80 -11.79 13.32
C LYS A 197 6.47 -11.60 11.97
N PHE A 198 6.20 -12.48 11.01
CA PHE A 198 6.75 -12.37 9.65
C PHE A 198 6.45 -10.99 9.02
N TRP A 199 5.22 -10.53 9.15
CA TRP A 199 4.80 -9.25 8.57
C TRP A 199 5.27 -8.04 9.36
N LEU A 200 5.34 -8.13 10.69
CA LEU A 200 5.91 -7.07 11.54
C LEU A 200 7.41 -6.88 11.26
N ASP A 201 8.17 -7.97 11.16
CA ASP A 201 9.59 -7.93 10.81
C ASP A 201 9.78 -7.32 9.40
N ALA A 202 8.93 -7.67 8.43
CA ALA A 202 8.97 -7.11 7.09
C ALA A 202 8.72 -5.58 7.09
N SER A 203 7.76 -5.10 7.88
CA SER A 203 7.50 -3.67 8.04
C SER A 203 8.71 -2.93 8.63
N ASP A 204 9.32 -3.48 9.67
CA ASP A 204 10.52 -2.89 10.29
C ASP A 204 11.71 -2.90 9.32
N ASN A 205 11.91 -3.98 8.57
CA ASN A 205 12.97 -4.07 7.56
C ASN A 205 12.77 -3.06 6.42
N LEU A 206 11.54 -2.89 5.94
CA LEU A 206 11.22 -1.84 4.95
C LEU A 206 11.50 -0.45 5.51
N MET A 207 11.10 -0.19 6.75
CA MET A 207 11.27 1.11 7.39
C MET A 207 12.74 1.46 7.57
N TYR A 208 13.52 0.59 8.20
CA TYR A 208 14.88 0.91 8.65
C TYR A 208 15.97 0.55 7.64
N GLN A 209 15.75 -0.49 6.82
CA GLN A 209 16.73 -0.96 5.85
C GLN A 209 16.36 -0.60 4.40
N GLY A 210 15.12 -0.14 4.17
CA GLY A 210 14.60 0.15 2.84
C GLY A 210 14.36 -1.07 1.96
N LYS A 211 14.43 -2.27 2.52
CA LYS A 211 14.23 -3.55 1.83
C LYS A 211 13.72 -4.61 2.80
N ALA A 212 12.90 -5.51 2.32
CA ALA A 212 12.43 -6.70 3.02
C ALA A 212 12.64 -7.92 2.11
N PRO A 213 13.81 -8.57 2.17
CA PRO A 213 14.14 -9.73 1.31
C PRO A 213 13.13 -10.86 1.46
N GLU A 214 12.55 -11.04 2.65
CA GLU A 214 11.52 -12.02 2.97
C GLU A 214 10.25 -11.85 2.14
N LEU A 215 9.99 -10.65 1.62
CA LEU A 215 8.88 -10.38 0.70
C LEU A 215 9.22 -10.66 -0.77
N SER A 216 10.45 -11.07 -1.07
CA SER A 216 10.89 -11.31 -2.46
C SER A 216 10.08 -12.41 -3.15
N GLU A 217 9.60 -13.40 -2.40
CA GLU A 217 8.75 -14.47 -2.91
C GLU A 217 7.39 -13.95 -3.37
N THR A 218 6.89 -12.84 -2.79
CA THR A 218 5.63 -12.23 -3.19
C THR A 218 5.67 -11.74 -4.64
N LYS A 219 6.83 -11.33 -5.14
CA LYS A 219 7.02 -10.95 -6.54
C LYS A 219 6.83 -12.14 -7.48
N ARG A 220 7.02 -13.36 -6.97
CA ARG A 220 6.84 -14.63 -7.71
C ARG A 220 5.46 -15.25 -7.45
N ALA A 221 4.79 -14.90 -6.36
CA ALA A 221 3.39 -15.27 -6.11
C ALA A 221 2.51 -14.47 -7.09
N ARG A 222 2.67 -14.80 -8.34
CA ARG A 222 1.90 -14.26 -9.44
C ARG A 222 0.46 -14.74 -9.33
N MET A 223 -0.38 -14.17 -10.16
CA MET A 223 -1.79 -14.51 -10.28
C MET A 223 -2.04 -16.02 -10.18
N PRO A 224 -3.19 -16.43 -9.68
CA PRO A 224 -3.58 -17.83 -9.66
C PRO A 224 -3.34 -18.50 -11.01
N ALA A 225 -3.00 -19.77 -11.02
CA ALA A 225 -2.63 -20.51 -12.23
C ALA A 225 -3.65 -20.41 -13.39
N PHE A 226 -4.93 -20.14 -13.09
CA PHE A 226 -5.94 -19.93 -14.13
C PHE A 226 -5.77 -18.61 -14.93
N PHE A 227 -5.01 -17.63 -14.39
CA PHE A 227 -4.60 -16.46 -15.14
C PHE A 227 -3.29 -16.69 -15.91
N GLU A 228 -2.51 -17.69 -15.52
CA GLU A 228 -1.31 -18.09 -16.27
C GLU A 228 -1.68 -18.83 -17.58
N HIS A 229 -2.81 -19.49 -17.58
CA HIS A 229 -3.45 -20.00 -18.79
C HIS A 229 -4.36 -18.91 -19.35
N ALA A 230 -3.75 -17.90 -19.96
CA ALA A 230 -4.44 -16.74 -20.49
C ALA A 230 -5.68 -17.15 -21.27
N ASN A 231 -6.85 -16.93 -20.68
CA ASN A 231 -8.05 -16.85 -21.48
C ASN A 231 -7.95 -15.54 -22.28
N PRO A 232 -7.78 -15.56 -23.60
CA PRO A 232 -7.63 -14.34 -24.41
C PRO A 232 -8.86 -13.42 -24.31
N ASN A 233 -9.97 -13.90 -23.74
CA ASN A 233 -11.19 -13.14 -23.53
C ASN A 233 -11.28 -12.49 -22.13
N LEU A 234 -10.28 -12.69 -21.25
CA LEU A 234 -10.21 -11.92 -20.02
C LEU A 234 -9.66 -10.53 -20.32
N PRO A 235 -10.19 -9.45 -19.66
CA PRO A 235 -9.64 -8.12 -19.81
C PRO A 235 -8.15 -8.17 -19.50
N GLN A 236 -7.33 -7.94 -20.52
CA GLN A 236 -5.91 -7.72 -20.31
C GLN A 236 -5.79 -6.30 -19.79
N TYR A 237 -5.28 -6.16 -18.57
CA TYR A 237 -4.84 -4.89 -18.06
C TYR A 237 -3.63 -4.45 -18.91
N ALA A 238 -3.87 -3.53 -19.83
CA ALA A 238 -2.85 -2.93 -20.67
C ALA A 238 -2.16 -1.77 -19.94
#